data_7320e6670cdc7f5c5829c49c2bf7d5ca
#
_entry.id   7320e6670cdc7f5c5829c49c2bf7d5ca
#
_cell.length_a   1.000
_cell.length_b   1.000
_cell.length_c   1.000
_cell.angle_alpha   90.00
_cell.angle_beta   90.00
_cell.angle_gamma   90.00
#
_symmetry.space_group_name_H-M   'P 1'
#
loop_
_entity.id
_entity.type
_entity.pdbx_description
1 polymer ?
#
loop_
_entity_poly.entity_id
_entity_poly.type
_entity_poly.pdbx_seq_one_letter_code
_entity_poly.pdbx_strand_id
1 'polypeptide(L)'
;MSQTVRFQETLRKLAMIDEGFVEDQAGLGLGLARTPALHPKTAALLQLGASVATGAPPVCVAWSTGRALAAGATDEEIVGALLAIAPVTGLGRVVCAAPHVATALGYDIEAALDDPGDP
;
A
#
# COMPACT_ATOMS: atom_id res chain seq x y z
N MET A 1 13.01 8.08 -9.78
CA MET A 1 11.64 7.74 -10.17
C MET A 1 10.92 7.14 -8.97
N SER A 2 9.69 7.55 -8.69
CA SER A 2 8.93 7.03 -7.55
C SER A 2 8.53 5.58 -7.77
N GLN A 3 8.27 4.85 -6.67
CA GLN A 3 7.79 3.47 -6.74
C GLN A 3 6.42 3.39 -7.43
N THR A 4 5.56 4.40 -7.26
CA THR A 4 4.27 4.47 -7.92
C THR A 4 4.44 4.57 -9.44
N VAL A 5 5.38 5.40 -9.91
CA VAL A 5 5.66 5.52 -11.34
C VAL A 5 6.19 4.21 -11.91
N ARG A 6 7.08 3.53 -11.17
CA ARG A 6 7.59 2.21 -11.58
C ARG A 6 6.47 1.17 -11.70
N PHE A 7 5.54 1.20 -10.76
CA PHE A 7 4.39 0.30 -10.78
C PHE A 7 3.54 0.56 -12.03
N GLN A 8 3.26 1.81 -12.33
CA GLN A 8 2.51 2.19 -13.52
C GLN A 8 3.20 1.75 -14.80
N GLU A 9 4.53 1.89 -14.87
CA GLU A 9 5.30 1.41 -16.02
C GLU A 9 5.22 -0.10 -16.17
N THR A 10 5.28 -0.83 -15.06
CA THR A 10 5.13 -2.29 -15.07
C THR A 10 3.77 -2.69 -15.60
N LEU A 11 2.70 -2.04 -15.14
CA LEU A 11 1.35 -2.30 -15.65
C LEU A 11 1.26 -2.02 -17.16
N ARG A 12 1.89 -0.94 -17.60
CA ARG A 12 1.91 -0.61 -19.02
C ARG A 12 2.60 -1.69 -19.85
N LYS A 13 3.71 -2.23 -19.34
CA LYS A 13 4.41 -3.34 -20.00
C LYS A 13 3.56 -4.60 -20.04
N LEU A 14 2.86 -4.91 -18.96
CA LEU A 14 1.93 -6.05 -18.91
C LEU A 14 0.79 -5.86 -19.92
N ALA A 15 0.27 -4.66 -20.04
CA ALA A 15 -0.79 -4.36 -20.99
C ALA A 15 -0.34 -4.58 -22.45
N MET A 16 0.94 -4.38 -22.75
CA MET A 16 1.49 -4.67 -24.08
C MET A 16 1.54 -6.16 -24.37
N ILE A 17 1.62 -6.99 -23.34
CA ILE A 17 1.64 -8.45 -23.47
C ILE A 17 0.22 -9.01 -23.46
N ASP A 18 -0.61 -8.55 -22.53
CA ASP A 18 -2.00 -8.98 -22.40
C ASP A 18 -2.84 -7.82 -21.87
N GLU A 19 -3.35 -7.02 -22.80
CA GLU A 19 -4.15 -5.84 -22.47
C GLU A 19 -5.43 -6.21 -21.73
N GLY A 20 -6.10 -7.29 -22.15
CA GLY A 20 -7.34 -7.73 -21.51
C GLY A 20 -7.14 -8.11 -20.05
N PHE A 21 -6.03 -8.77 -19.73
CA PHE A 21 -5.72 -9.13 -18.35
C PHE A 21 -5.56 -7.89 -17.47
N VAL A 22 -4.79 -6.91 -17.94
CA VAL A 22 -4.55 -5.69 -17.16
C VAL A 22 -5.83 -4.89 -16.98
N GLU A 23 -6.65 -4.77 -18.02
CA GLU A 23 -7.94 -4.09 -17.94
C GLU A 23 -8.88 -4.80 -16.96
N ASP A 24 -8.93 -6.12 -17.00
CA ASP A 24 -9.76 -6.91 -16.07
C ASP A 24 -9.30 -6.72 -14.63
N GLN A 25 -8.00 -6.72 -14.38
CA GLN A 25 -7.47 -6.49 -13.03
C GLN A 25 -7.76 -5.08 -12.55
N ALA A 26 -7.64 -4.09 -13.42
CA ALA A 26 -7.99 -2.71 -13.09
C ALA A 26 -9.47 -2.58 -12.76
N GLY A 27 -10.32 -3.26 -13.53
CA GLY A 27 -11.76 -3.29 -13.29
C GLY A 27 -12.15 -3.99 -12.00
N LEU A 28 -11.36 -4.98 -11.59
CA LEU A 28 -11.57 -5.70 -10.32
C LEU A 28 -11.03 -4.95 -9.11
N GLY A 29 -10.46 -3.76 -9.29
CA GLY A 29 -10.06 -2.93 -8.19
C GLY A 29 -8.57 -2.84 -7.93
N LEU A 30 -7.73 -3.27 -8.86
CA LEU A 30 -6.30 -3.06 -8.76
C LEU A 30 -5.96 -1.59 -8.56
N GLY A 31 -6.77 -0.71 -9.15
CA GLY A 31 -6.67 0.72 -8.97
C GLY A 31 -7.86 1.35 -8.24
N LEU A 32 -9.00 0.66 -8.18
CA LEU A 32 -10.24 1.24 -7.66
C LEU A 32 -11.03 0.17 -6.93
N ALA A 33 -11.28 0.39 -5.65
CA ALA A 33 -12.19 -0.44 -4.88
C ALA A 33 -13.62 -0.12 -5.31
N ARG A 34 -14.29 -1.08 -5.93
CA ARG A 34 -15.68 -0.95 -6.35
C ARG A 34 -16.54 -1.97 -5.67
N THR A 35 -16.56 -1.89 -4.35
CA THR A 35 -17.40 -2.75 -3.54
C THR A 35 -18.53 -1.90 -2.98
N PRO A 36 -19.78 -2.04 -3.48
CA PRO A 36 -20.89 -1.19 -3.01
C PRO A 36 -21.14 -1.30 -1.51
N ALA A 37 -20.79 -2.44 -0.91
CA ALA A 37 -21.01 -2.70 0.51
C ALA A 37 -19.98 -2.04 1.43
N LEU A 38 -18.84 -1.59 0.90
CA LEU A 38 -17.77 -1.01 1.69
C LEU A 38 -17.48 0.42 1.26
N HIS A 39 -17.23 1.27 2.25
CA HIS A 39 -16.72 2.60 1.97
C HIS A 39 -15.37 2.48 1.24
N PRO A 40 -15.10 3.35 0.24
CA PRO A 40 -13.83 3.27 -0.50
C PRO A 40 -12.59 3.30 0.40
N LYS A 41 -12.59 4.09 1.47
CA LYS A 41 -11.49 4.12 2.44
C LYS A 41 -11.31 2.78 3.12
N THR A 42 -12.39 2.15 3.56
CA THR A 42 -12.33 0.83 4.20
C THR A 42 -11.77 -0.22 3.24
N ALA A 43 -12.24 -0.22 2.00
CA ALA A 43 -11.76 -1.14 0.99
C ALA A 43 -10.27 -0.94 0.70
N ALA A 44 -9.82 0.32 0.62
CA ALA A 44 -8.41 0.63 0.39
C ALA A 44 -7.53 0.19 1.56
N LEU A 45 -7.98 0.34 2.80
CA LEU A 45 -7.25 -0.13 3.98
C LEU A 45 -7.16 -1.66 4.00
N LEU A 46 -8.22 -2.35 3.63
CA LEU A 46 -8.21 -3.82 3.50
C LEU A 46 -7.23 -4.28 2.42
N GLN A 47 -7.20 -3.59 1.29
CA GLN A 47 -6.27 -3.92 0.19
C GLN A 47 -4.82 -3.70 0.63
N LEU A 48 -4.55 -2.61 1.35
CA LEU A 48 -3.22 -2.39 1.92
C LEU A 48 -2.84 -3.51 2.89
N GLY A 49 -3.75 -3.86 3.82
CA GLY A 49 -3.52 -4.95 4.76
C GLY A 49 -3.24 -6.27 4.06
N ALA A 50 -4.01 -6.61 3.05
CA ALA A 50 -3.80 -7.82 2.27
C ALA A 50 -2.45 -7.82 1.55
N SER A 51 -2.06 -6.68 0.99
CA SER A 51 -0.76 -6.50 0.32
C SER A 51 0.40 -6.78 1.28
N VAL A 52 0.33 -6.24 2.49
CA VAL A 52 1.33 -6.49 3.53
C VAL A 52 1.32 -7.95 3.97
N ALA A 53 0.14 -8.51 4.20
CA ALA A 53 -0.02 -9.88 4.69
C ALA A 53 0.55 -10.92 3.72
N THR A 54 0.43 -10.68 2.42
CA THR A 54 0.92 -11.59 1.38
C THR A 54 2.40 -11.38 1.05
N GLY A 55 3.03 -10.39 1.65
CA GLY A 55 4.44 -10.09 1.38
C GLY A 55 4.65 -9.46 0.02
N ALA A 56 3.73 -8.63 -0.43
CA ALA A 56 3.85 -7.96 -1.71
C ALA A 56 5.14 -7.13 -1.79
N PRO A 57 5.70 -6.94 -3.00
CA PRO A 57 6.90 -6.12 -3.17
C PRO A 57 6.71 -4.69 -2.65
N PRO A 58 7.80 -4.01 -2.26
CA PRO A 58 7.73 -2.63 -1.73
C PRO A 58 6.95 -1.66 -2.61
N VAL A 59 7.07 -1.77 -3.93
CA VAL A 59 6.36 -0.89 -4.86
C VAL A 59 4.84 -1.06 -4.74
N CYS A 60 4.36 -2.28 -4.52
CA CYS A 60 2.94 -2.57 -4.34
C CYS A 60 2.44 -2.03 -3.00
N VAL A 61 3.23 -2.18 -1.95
CA VAL A 61 2.90 -1.65 -0.62
C VAL A 61 2.81 -0.13 -0.66
N ALA A 62 3.78 0.53 -1.27
CA ALA A 62 3.78 1.99 -1.41
C ALA A 62 2.58 2.47 -2.22
N TRP A 63 2.26 1.79 -3.31
CA TRP A 63 1.11 2.13 -4.14
C TRP A 63 -0.21 1.96 -3.38
N SER A 64 -0.37 0.85 -2.65
CA SER A 64 -1.56 0.61 -1.84
C SER A 64 -1.71 1.66 -0.74
N THR A 65 -0.60 2.10 -0.13
CA THR A 65 -0.60 3.18 0.85
C THR A 65 -1.09 4.49 0.22
N GLY A 66 -0.58 4.83 -0.96
CA GLY A 66 -1.03 6.01 -1.70
C GLY A 66 -2.51 5.95 -2.04
N ARG A 67 -3.01 4.77 -2.38
CA ARG A 67 -4.42 4.54 -2.65
C ARG A 67 -5.28 4.79 -1.41
N ALA A 68 -4.84 4.31 -0.26
CA ALA A 68 -5.54 4.54 1.00
C ALA A 68 -5.61 6.04 1.33
N LEU A 69 -4.49 6.75 1.15
CA LEU A 69 -4.47 8.22 1.33
C LEU A 69 -5.44 8.90 0.37
N ALA A 70 -5.45 8.53 -0.89
CA ALA A 70 -6.35 9.10 -1.89
C ALA A 70 -7.82 8.84 -1.57
N ALA A 71 -8.11 7.74 -0.87
CA ALA A 71 -9.46 7.39 -0.43
C ALA A 71 -9.85 8.09 0.89
N GLY A 72 -8.97 8.90 1.45
CA GLY A 72 -9.25 9.70 2.65
C GLY A 72 -8.77 9.10 3.95
N ALA A 73 -7.97 8.04 3.93
CA ALA A 73 -7.42 7.47 5.15
C ALA A 73 -6.39 8.42 5.76
N THR A 74 -6.41 8.50 7.08
CA THR A 74 -5.39 9.23 7.84
C THR A 74 -4.16 8.36 8.08
N ASP A 75 -3.05 8.98 8.46
CA ASP A 75 -1.84 8.25 8.84
C ASP A 75 -2.13 7.27 9.96
N GLU A 76 -2.90 7.69 10.96
CA GLU A 76 -3.27 6.84 12.09
C GLU A 76 -4.11 5.65 11.66
N GLU A 77 -5.02 5.86 10.71
CA GLU A 77 -5.84 4.75 10.19
C GLU A 77 -4.99 3.75 9.41
N ILE A 78 -4.03 4.22 8.65
CA ILE A 78 -3.11 3.36 7.91
C ILE A 78 -2.23 2.55 8.87
N VAL A 79 -1.65 3.20 9.88
CA VAL A 79 -0.88 2.50 10.91
C VAL A 79 -1.76 1.52 11.68
N GLY A 80 -2.98 1.94 12.00
CA GLY A 80 -3.97 1.08 12.65
C GLY A 80 -4.28 -0.18 11.86
N ALA A 81 -4.37 -0.08 10.54
CA ALA A 81 -4.59 -1.23 9.67
C ALA A 81 -3.43 -2.22 9.76
N LEU A 82 -2.19 -1.72 9.78
CA LEU A 82 -1.00 -2.57 9.93
C LEU A 82 -0.99 -3.28 11.28
N LEU A 83 -1.33 -2.55 12.35
CA LEU A 83 -1.40 -3.13 13.69
C LEU A 83 -2.51 -4.17 13.80
N ALA A 84 -3.64 -3.93 13.12
CA ALA A 84 -4.77 -4.84 13.14
C ALA A 84 -4.46 -6.18 12.47
N ILE A 85 -3.65 -6.20 11.42
CA ILE A 85 -3.30 -7.44 10.72
C ILE A 85 -2.17 -8.21 11.40
N ALA A 86 -1.36 -7.55 12.22
CA ALA A 86 -0.16 -8.16 12.81
C ALA A 86 -0.44 -9.47 13.57
N PRO A 87 -1.51 -9.57 14.40
CA PRO A 87 -1.81 -10.83 15.07
C PRO A 87 -2.14 -11.98 14.13
N VAL A 88 -2.60 -11.70 12.94
CA VAL A 88 -3.02 -12.70 11.94
C VAL A 88 -1.86 -13.10 11.04
N THR A 89 -1.11 -12.11 10.56
CA THR A 89 -0.06 -12.32 9.54
C THR A 89 1.32 -12.56 10.14
N GLY A 90 1.51 -12.18 11.39
CA GLY A 90 2.80 -12.15 12.05
C GLY A 90 3.48 -10.78 11.93
N LEU A 91 4.18 -10.41 13.00
CA LEU A 91 4.81 -9.10 13.11
C LEU A 91 5.88 -8.88 12.04
N GLY A 92 6.58 -9.93 11.61
CA GLY A 92 7.63 -9.83 10.60
C GLY A 92 7.14 -9.21 9.29
N ARG A 93 5.96 -9.58 8.82
CA ARG A 93 5.36 -9.00 7.62
C ARG A 93 5.15 -7.48 7.77
N VAL A 94 4.65 -7.08 8.93
CA VAL A 94 4.37 -5.67 9.22
C VAL A 94 5.68 -4.88 9.34
N VAL A 95 6.67 -5.43 10.02
CA VAL A 95 7.98 -4.78 10.18
C VAL A 95 8.67 -4.59 8.82
N CYS A 96 8.59 -5.61 7.95
CA CYS A 96 9.17 -5.50 6.61
C CYS A 96 8.47 -4.44 5.74
N ALA A 97 7.18 -4.28 5.91
CA ALA A 97 6.41 -3.30 5.13
C ALA A 97 6.50 -1.88 5.69
N ALA A 98 6.73 -1.73 6.99
CA ALA A 98 6.65 -0.44 7.68
C ALA A 98 7.51 0.67 7.05
N PRO A 99 8.78 0.44 6.66
CA PRO A 99 9.56 1.49 6.01
C PRO A 99 8.94 2.00 4.71
N HIS A 100 8.33 1.10 3.94
CA HIS A 100 7.74 1.45 2.64
C HIS A 100 6.44 2.22 2.82
N VAL A 101 5.66 1.85 3.82
CA VAL A 101 4.46 2.59 4.21
C VAL A 101 4.86 3.99 4.70
N ALA A 102 5.85 4.08 5.59
CA ALA A 102 6.32 5.35 6.14
C ALA A 102 6.80 6.29 5.04
N THR A 103 7.57 5.79 4.08
CA THR A 103 8.04 6.58 2.95
C THR A 103 6.85 7.09 2.12
N ALA A 104 5.87 6.24 1.86
CA ALA A 104 4.69 6.63 1.09
C ALA A 104 3.83 7.67 1.84
N LEU A 105 3.88 7.68 3.17
CA LEU A 105 3.23 8.70 4.00
C LEU A 105 4.01 10.00 4.06
N GLY A 106 5.21 10.05 3.51
CA GLY A 106 6.04 11.25 3.48
C GLY A 106 7.03 11.37 4.62
N TYR A 107 7.22 10.34 5.43
CA TYR A 107 8.21 10.36 6.51
C TYR A 107 9.62 10.15 5.96
N ASP A 108 10.58 10.87 6.50
CA ASP A 108 11.98 10.66 6.22
C ASP A 108 12.57 9.72 7.27
N ILE A 109 12.71 8.46 6.88
CA ILE A 109 13.16 7.40 7.79
C ILE A 109 14.60 7.64 8.22
N GLU A 110 15.46 8.09 7.30
CA GLU A 110 16.88 8.35 7.63
C GLU A 110 17.00 9.47 8.66
N ALA A 111 16.27 10.56 8.46
CA ALA A 111 16.25 11.66 9.41
C ALA A 111 15.71 11.21 10.78
N ALA A 112 14.69 10.37 10.79
CA ALA A 112 14.11 9.85 12.03
C ALA A 112 15.10 8.94 12.79
N LEU A 113 15.89 8.15 12.06
CA LEU A 113 16.90 7.28 12.67
C LEU A 113 18.12 8.06 13.18
N ASP A 114 18.44 9.18 12.54
CA ASP A 114 19.54 10.05 12.94
C ASP A 114 19.16 10.96 14.11
N ASP A 115 17.87 11.14 14.38
CA ASP A 115 17.39 11.91 15.51
C ASP A 115 17.64 11.11 16.81
N PRO A 116 18.42 11.64 17.76
CA PRO A 116 18.66 10.93 19.02
C PRO A 116 17.40 10.75 19.88
N GLY A 117 16.30 11.38 19.49
CA GLY A 117 15.08 11.35 20.25
C GLY A 117 15.15 12.22 21.51
N ASP A 118 14.02 12.36 22.18
CA ASP A 118 13.97 13.00 23.47
C ASP A 118 14.45 12.05 24.55
N PRO A 119 15.29 12.51 25.48
CA PRO A 119 15.75 11.70 26.60
C PRO A 119 14.61 11.30 27.53
#